data_f60c2fcb7812c4743007682be3142eb2
#
_entry.id   f60c2fcb7812c4743007682be3142eb2
#
_cell.length_a   1.000
_cell.length_b   1.000
_cell.length_c   1.000
_cell.angle_alpha   90.00
_cell.angle_beta   90.00
_cell.angle_gamma   90.00
#
_symmetry.space_group_name_H-M   'P 1'
#
loop_
_entity.id
_entity.type
_entity.pdbx_description
1 polymer ?
#
loop_
_entity_poly.entity_id
_entity_poly.type
_entity_poly.pdbx_seq_one_letter_code
_entity_poly.pdbx_strand_id
1 'polypeptide(L)'
;MNPDTPLQLLGGLTAREFLRDYWQKKPLLVRQAIPDFESPISPDELAGLALEEEVESRLVIEHGERPWELQRGPFNEDTFQDLPERDWTLLVQAVDQFVPEVAELLEDFKFLPKWRIDDLMISFAAPGGGVGPHFDNYDVFLLQ
;
A
#
# COMPACT_ATOMS: atom_id res chain seq x y z
N MET A 1 -16.26 -18.17 -2.56
CA MET A 1 -16.90 -16.91 -3.02
C MET A 1 -17.59 -17.15 -4.35
N ASN A 2 -18.82 -16.68 -4.48
CA ASN A 2 -19.53 -16.76 -5.76
C ASN A 2 -19.01 -15.67 -6.70
N PRO A 3 -18.43 -16.00 -7.86
CA PRO A 3 -17.86 -15.02 -8.79
C PRO A 3 -18.89 -14.10 -9.46
N ASP A 4 -20.17 -14.41 -9.33
CA ASP A 4 -21.29 -13.66 -9.91
C ASP A 4 -22.01 -12.76 -8.90
N THR A 5 -21.48 -12.66 -7.66
CA THR A 5 -21.98 -11.72 -6.65
C THR A 5 -21.33 -10.36 -6.85
N PRO A 6 -22.13 -9.27 -6.97
CA PRO A 6 -21.59 -7.91 -7.01
C PRO A 6 -20.79 -7.58 -5.75
N LEU A 7 -19.63 -6.96 -5.93
CA LEU A 7 -18.73 -6.56 -4.84
C LEU A 7 -18.66 -5.03 -4.75
N GLN A 8 -18.94 -4.47 -3.59
CA GLN A 8 -18.80 -3.03 -3.35
C GLN A 8 -17.36 -2.57 -3.59
N LEU A 9 -16.38 -3.36 -3.16
CA LEU A 9 -14.97 -3.12 -3.42
C LEU A 9 -14.65 -2.88 -4.90
N LEU A 10 -15.41 -3.50 -5.79
CA LEU A 10 -15.26 -3.36 -7.24
C LEU A 10 -16.31 -2.42 -7.87
N GLY A 11 -16.93 -1.55 -7.06
CA GLY A 11 -17.94 -0.61 -7.54
C GLY A 11 -19.24 -1.26 -8.01
N GLY A 12 -19.59 -2.42 -7.48
CA GLY A 12 -20.77 -3.18 -7.85
C GLY A 12 -20.56 -4.16 -9.02
N LEU A 13 -19.34 -4.21 -9.57
CA LEU A 13 -18.98 -5.27 -10.52
C LEU A 13 -18.86 -6.62 -9.80
N THR A 14 -19.17 -7.67 -10.51
CA THR A 14 -18.84 -9.02 -10.07
C THR A 14 -17.35 -9.30 -10.28
N ALA A 15 -16.79 -10.25 -9.57
CA ALA A 15 -15.41 -10.69 -9.80
C ALA A 15 -15.19 -11.12 -11.25
N ARG A 16 -16.15 -11.82 -11.84
CA ARG A 16 -16.11 -12.26 -13.25
C ARG A 16 -16.02 -11.08 -14.23
N GLU A 17 -16.85 -10.06 -14.02
CA GLU A 17 -16.86 -8.85 -14.86
C GLU A 17 -15.54 -8.09 -14.74
N PHE A 18 -15.06 -7.90 -13.50
CA PHE A 18 -13.80 -7.23 -13.25
C PHE A 18 -12.64 -7.95 -13.94
N LEU A 19 -12.51 -9.26 -13.77
CA LEU A 19 -11.42 -10.05 -14.35
C LEU A 19 -11.49 -10.06 -15.89
N ARG A 20 -12.70 -10.07 -16.46
CA ARG A 20 -12.89 -10.06 -17.91
C ARG A 20 -12.59 -8.70 -18.53
N ASP A 21 -13.05 -7.60 -17.92
CA ASP A 21 -13.13 -6.29 -18.57
C ASP A 21 -12.05 -5.30 -18.12
N TYR A 22 -11.51 -5.47 -16.92
CA TYR A 22 -10.55 -4.55 -16.30
C TYR A 22 -9.18 -5.16 -16.04
N TRP A 23 -9.13 -6.34 -15.42
CA TRP A 23 -7.88 -6.97 -15.01
C TRP A 23 -6.87 -7.05 -16.15
N GLN A 24 -5.69 -6.44 -15.95
CA GLN A 24 -4.60 -6.35 -16.93
C GLN A 24 -4.97 -5.67 -18.26
N LYS A 25 -6.04 -4.89 -18.29
CA LYS A 25 -6.54 -4.21 -19.50
C LYS A 25 -6.69 -2.71 -19.31
N LYS A 26 -7.27 -2.29 -18.20
CA LYS A 26 -7.50 -0.87 -17.89
C LYS A 26 -7.70 -0.67 -16.40
N PRO A 27 -7.40 0.53 -15.88
CA PRO A 27 -7.64 0.84 -14.47
C PRO A 27 -9.13 0.89 -14.15
N LEU A 28 -9.47 0.58 -12.89
CA LEU A 28 -10.78 0.78 -12.30
C LEU A 28 -10.61 1.72 -11.08
N LEU A 29 -11.35 2.82 -11.07
CA LEU A 29 -11.44 3.69 -9.91
C LEU A 29 -12.80 3.46 -9.24
N VAL A 30 -12.77 3.10 -7.97
CA VAL A 30 -13.97 2.95 -7.14
C VAL A 30 -13.87 3.92 -5.96
N ARG A 31 -14.76 4.89 -5.91
CA ARG A 31 -14.87 5.80 -4.78
C ARG A 31 -15.69 5.14 -3.68
N GLN A 32 -15.28 5.31 -2.42
CA GLN A 32 -15.93 4.67 -1.27
C GLN A 32 -16.01 3.13 -1.43
N ALA A 33 -14.94 2.53 -1.95
CA ALA A 33 -14.86 1.08 -2.13
C ALA A 33 -15.04 0.32 -0.80
N ILE A 34 -14.46 0.85 0.26
CA ILE A 34 -14.68 0.43 1.65
C ILE A 34 -15.24 1.64 2.39
N PRO A 35 -16.55 1.68 2.69
CA PRO A 35 -17.16 2.79 3.41
C PRO A 35 -16.55 2.99 4.79
N ASP A 36 -16.34 4.24 5.18
CA ASP A 36 -15.81 4.61 6.49
C ASP A 36 -14.48 3.92 6.83
N PHE A 37 -13.66 3.66 5.79
CA PHE A 37 -12.38 3.00 5.97
C PHE A 37 -11.46 3.82 6.88
N GLU A 38 -10.97 3.15 7.91
CA GLU A 38 -9.90 3.66 8.78
C GLU A 38 -8.67 2.77 8.63
N SER A 39 -7.50 3.38 8.59
CA SER A 39 -6.25 2.61 8.52
C SER A 39 -6.10 1.74 9.77
N PRO A 40 -5.83 0.44 9.61
CA PRO A 40 -5.60 -0.46 10.75
C PRO A 40 -4.28 -0.19 11.48
N ILE A 41 -3.45 0.68 10.95
CA ILE A 41 -2.16 1.05 11.54
C ILE A 41 -1.97 2.57 11.45
N SER A 42 -1.48 3.17 12.52
CA SER A 42 -1.15 4.59 12.57
C SER A 42 0.20 4.87 11.90
N PRO A 43 0.49 6.13 11.53
CA PRO A 43 1.80 6.53 11.02
C PRO A 43 2.94 6.22 12.00
N ASP A 44 2.74 6.39 13.30
CA ASP A 44 3.75 6.10 14.32
C ASP A 44 4.02 4.59 14.44
N GLU A 45 2.98 3.76 14.37
CA GLU A 45 3.15 2.30 14.33
C GLU A 45 3.87 1.85 13.07
N LEU A 46 3.56 2.47 11.92
CA LEU A 46 4.26 2.18 10.66
C LEU A 46 5.74 2.55 10.75
N ALA A 47 6.06 3.70 11.33
CA ALA A 47 7.44 4.12 11.60
C ALA A 47 8.14 3.13 12.56
N GLY A 48 7.43 2.65 13.57
CA GLY A 48 7.94 1.63 14.51
C GLY A 48 8.32 0.33 13.79
N LEU A 49 7.52 -0.14 12.86
CA LEU A 49 7.86 -1.31 12.04
C LEU A 49 9.14 -1.08 11.21
N ALA A 50 9.34 0.12 10.72
CA ALA A 50 10.51 0.47 9.91
C ALA A 50 11.84 0.49 10.71
N LEU A 51 11.79 0.37 12.04
CA LEU A 51 12.97 0.23 12.91
C LEU A 51 13.42 -1.24 13.03
N GLU A 52 12.54 -2.19 12.72
CA GLU A 52 12.81 -3.62 12.91
C GLU A 52 13.65 -4.21 11.76
N GLU A 53 14.62 -5.07 12.13
CA GLU A 53 15.54 -5.67 11.14
C GLU A 53 14.85 -6.61 10.15
N GLU A 54 13.79 -7.29 10.59
CA GLU A 54 13.04 -8.23 9.75
C GLU A 54 12.09 -7.55 8.78
N VAL A 55 11.86 -6.25 8.93
CA VAL A 55 10.91 -5.49 8.14
C VAL A 55 11.62 -4.72 7.02
N GLU A 56 11.25 -5.00 5.78
CA GLU A 56 11.75 -4.23 4.64
C GLU A 56 11.05 -2.87 4.57
N SER A 57 11.83 -1.79 4.61
CA SER A 57 11.30 -0.43 4.54
C SER A 57 12.19 0.48 3.71
N ARG A 58 11.57 1.55 3.20
CA ARG A 58 12.24 2.55 2.36
C ARG A 58 11.71 3.94 2.69
N LEU A 59 12.60 4.94 2.62
CA LEU A 59 12.24 6.36 2.60
C LEU A 59 12.57 6.92 1.21
N VAL A 60 11.61 7.63 0.64
CA VAL A 60 11.81 8.42 -0.58
C VAL A 60 11.69 9.89 -0.20
N ILE A 61 12.78 10.64 -0.40
CA ILE A 61 12.87 12.06 -0.10
C ILE A 61 12.96 12.81 -1.42
N GLU A 62 11.96 13.64 -1.72
CA GLU A 62 11.83 14.27 -3.03
C GLU A 62 12.89 15.34 -3.26
N HIS A 63 13.20 16.13 -2.22
CA HIS A 63 14.16 17.24 -2.27
C HIS A 63 15.34 17.02 -1.32
N GLY A 64 15.89 15.80 -1.28
CA GLY A 64 17.11 15.48 -0.54
C GLY A 64 18.37 15.98 -1.25
N GLU A 65 19.52 15.40 -0.96
CA GLU A 65 20.78 15.69 -1.66
C GLU A 65 20.68 15.44 -3.19
N ARG A 66 19.79 14.52 -3.55
CA ARG A 66 19.44 14.21 -4.94
C ARG A 66 17.91 14.19 -5.08
N PRO A 67 17.36 14.56 -6.24
CA PRO A 67 15.94 14.33 -6.52
C PRO A 67 15.59 12.86 -6.31
N TRP A 68 14.51 12.59 -5.58
CA TRP A 68 14.03 11.24 -5.30
C TRP A 68 15.06 10.35 -4.58
N GLU A 69 15.72 10.92 -3.56
CA GLU A 69 16.65 10.16 -2.74
C GLU A 69 15.96 8.97 -2.10
N LEU A 70 16.53 7.78 -2.30
CA LEU A 70 16.03 6.53 -1.73
C LEU A 70 16.96 6.06 -0.61
N GLN A 71 16.41 5.93 0.58
CA GLN A 71 17.07 5.32 1.74
C GLN A 71 16.39 4.00 2.06
N ARG A 72 17.16 2.98 2.43
CA ARG A 72 16.66 1.66 2.83
C ARG A 72 16.79 1.48 4.32
N GLY A 73 15.75 0.87 4.92
CA GLY A 73 15.77 0.46 6.32
C GLY A 73 16.70 -0.74 6.58
N PRO A 74 16.79 -1.19 7.85
CA PRO A 74 16.07 -0.62 9.00
C PRO A 74 16.54 0.78 9.35
N PHE A 75 15.62 1.59 9.84
CA PHE A 75 15.91 2.96 10.28
C PHE A 75 16.10 3.01 11.80
N ASN A 76 16.44 4.18 12.31
CA ASN A 76 16.46 4.49 13.73
C ASN A 76 15.55 5.68 14.02
N GLU A 77 15.29 5.95 15.29
CA GLU A 77 14.39 7.03 15.69
C GLU A 77 14.89 8.40 15.22
N ASP A 78 16.22 8.63 15.25
CA ASP A 78 16.81 9.89 14.79
C ASP A 78 16.51 10.17 13.32
N THR A 79 16.45 9.14 12.49
CA THR A 79 16.09 9.28 11.08
C THR A 79 14.74 9.97 10.91
N PHE A 80 13.73 9.56 11.70
CA PHE A 80 12.39 10.14 11.62
C PHE A 80 12.31 11.53 12.24
N GLN A 81 13.07 11.79 13.30
CA GLN A 81 13.14 13.12 13.92
C GLN A 81 13.78 14.17 13.01
N ASP A 82 14.72 13.75 12.18
CA ASP A 82 15.46 14.63 11.27
C ASP A 82 14.74 14.85 9.93
N LEU A 83 13.62 14.16 9.68
CA LEU A 83 12.85 14.33 8.45
C LEU A 83 12.22 15.73 8.36
N PRO A 84 12.18 16.32 7.15
CA PRO A 84 11.47 17.57 6.95
C PRO A 84 9.95 17.37 7.15
N GLU A 85 9.23 18.47 7.29
CA GLU A 85 7.77 18.44 7.43
C GLU A 85 7.03 18.00 6.15
N ARG A 86 7.71 18.00 5.01
CA ARG A 86 7.13 17.81 3.67
C ARG A 86 8.02 16.97 2.77
N ASP A 87 7.41 16.49 1.68
CA ASP A 87 8.07 15.96 0.49
C ASP A 87 8.88 14.68 0.72
N TRP A 88 8.34 13.79 1.53
CA TRP A 88 8.89 12.45 1.73
C TRP A 88 7.78 11.40 1.90
N THR A 89 8.14 10.16 1.67
CA THR A 89 7.24 9.01 1.82
C THR A 89 7.98 7.85 2.48
N LEU A 90 7.37 7.27 3.51
CA LEU A 90 7.80 6.01 4.11
C LEU A 90 7.00 4.88 3.47
N LEU A 91 7.68 3.84 2.99
CA LEU A 91 7.08 2.61 2.47
C LEU A 91 7.55 1.43 3.33
N VAL A 92 6.60 0.64 3.79
CA VAL A 92 6.86 -0.57 4.58
C VAL A 92 6.23 -1.76 3.85
N GLN A 93 7.07 -2.73 3.52
CA GLN A 93 6.70 -3.91 2.74
C GLN A 93 6.11 -5.00 3.63
N ALA A 94 5.22 -5.81 3.08
CA ALA A 94 4.70 -7.02 3.73
C ALA A 94 4.14 -6.80 5.14
N VAL A 95 3.44 -5.69 5.38
CA VAL A 95 2.87 -5.34 6.69
C VAL A 95 1.88 -6.38 7.18
N ASP A 96 1.18 -7.06 6.26
CA ASP A 96 0.27 -8.17 6.55
C ASP A 96 0.93 -9.35 7.28
N GLN A 97 2.25 -9.50 7.16
CA GLN A 97 3.00 -10.54 7.88
C GLN A 97 3.25 -10.20 9.35
N PHE A 98 3.16 -8.93 9.72
CA PHE A 98 3.49 -8.42 11.06
C PHE A 98 2.27 -7.93 11.84
N VAL A 99 1.23 -7.49 11.15
CA VAL A 99 0.03 -6.88 11.75
C VAL A 99 -1.21 -7.65 11.31
N PRO A 100 -1.84 -8.43 12.22
CA PRO A 100 -3.01 -9.26 11.89
C PRO A 100 -4.18 -8.46 11.31
N GLU A 101 -4.44 -7.27 11.81
CA GLU A 101 -5.51 -6.38 11.34
C GLU A 101 -5.29 -5.95 9.89
N VAL A 102 -4.03 -5.81 9.47
CA VAL A 102 -3.67 -5.53 8.07
C VAL A 102 -3.89 -6.76 7.20
N ALA A 103 -3.55 -7.96 7.71
CA ALA A 103 -3.79 -9.21 7.00
C ALA A 103 -5.29 -9.45 6.72
N GLU A 104 -6.17 -8.99 7.61
CA GLU A 104 -7.63 -9.10 7.43
C GLU A 104 -8.12 -8.39 6.17
N LEU A 105 -7.47 -7.30 5.74
CA LEU A 105 -7.82 -6.58 4.51
C LEU A 105 -7.66 -7.44 3.26
N LEU A 106 -6.73 -8.39 3.25
CA LEU A 106 -6.53 -9.29 2.12
C LEU A 106 -7.73 -10.23 1.89
N GLU A 107 -8.55 -10.44 2.90
CA GLU A 107 -9.74 -11.25 2.81
C GLU A 107 -10.79 -10.67 1.84
N ASP A 108 -10.81 -9.36 1.65
CA ASP A 108 -11.70 -8.68 0.70
C ASP A 108 -11.31 -8.96 -0.77
N PHE A 109 -10.09 -9.46 -0.99
CA PHE A 109 -9.54 -9.78 -2.31
C PHE A 109 -9.58 -11.27 -2.64
N LYS A 110 -10.38 -12.06 -1.92
CA LYS A 110 -10.53 -13.53 -2.13
C LYS A 110 -10.99 -13.94 -3.51
N PHE A 111 -11.48 -13.02 -4.32
CA PHE A 111 -11.79 -13.30 -5.72
C PHE A 111 -10.55 -13.58 -6.57
N LEU A 112 -9.36 -13.27 -6.04
CA LEU A 112 -8.07 -13.68 -6.59
C LEU A 112 -7.54 -14.90 -5.84
N PRO A 113 -6.90 -15.84 -6.54
CA PRO A 113 -6.19 -16.94 -5.88
C PRO A 113 -5.09 -16.42 -4.95
N LYS A 114 -4.95 -17.00 -3.76
CA LYS A 114 -3.93 -16.58 -2.78
C LYS A 114 -2.50 -16.54 -3.33
N TRP A 115 -2.16 -17.46 -4.21
CA TRP A 115 -0.82 -17.51 -4.83
C TRP A 115 -0.54 -16.36 -5.80
N ARG A 116 -1.55 -15.56 -6.15
CA ARG A 116 -1.39 -14.36 -6.95
C ARG A 116 -1.29 -13.08 -6.13
N ILE A 117 -1.50 -13.17 -4.83
CA ILE A 117 -1.36 -12.05 -3.90
C ILE A 117 0.02 -12.17 -3.27
N ASP A 118 0.87 -11.17 -3.49
CA ASP A 118 2.22 -11.14 -2.94
C ASP A 118 2.17 -10.68 -1.49
N ASP A 119 1.90 -9.40 -1.28
CA ASP A 119 1.83 -8.80 0.06
C ASP A 119 0.96 -7.55 0.09
N LEU A 120 0.82 -7.00 1.28
CA LEU A 120 0.24 -5.69 1.50
C LEU A 120 1.30 -4.72 1.99
N MET A 121 1.72 -3.82 1.10
CA MET A 121 2.60 -2.71 1.43
C MET A 121 1.78 -1.53 1.94
N ILE A 122 2.25 -0.84 2.97
CA ILE A 122 1.66 0.40 3.45
C ILE A 122 2.66 1.54 3.26
N SER A 123 2.17 2.66 2.78
CA SER A 123 2.96 3.89 2.69
C SER A 123 2.30 5.03 3.44
N PHE A 124 3.12 5.85 4.07
CA PHE A 124 2.74 7.14 4.65
C PHE A 124 3.49 8.24 3.91
N ALA A 125 2.76 9.18 3.34
CA ALA A 125 3.32 10.34 2.67
C ALA A 125 3.09 11.61 3.50
N ALA A 126 4.16 12.33 3.80
CA ALA A 126 4.05 13.70 4.31
C ALA A 126 3.43 14.61 3.22
N PRO A 127 2.92 15.80 3.59
CA PRO A 127 2.38 16.73 2.59
C PRO A 127 3.36 16.95 1.43
N GLY A 128 2.92 16.79 0.20
CA GLY A 128 3.74 16.87 -1.00
C GLY A 128 4.61 15.63 -1.30
N GLY A 129 4.63 14.65 -0.40
CA GLY A 129 5.39 13.42 -0.60
C GLY A 129 4.86 12.55 -1.72
N GLY A 130 5.74 11.79 -2.33
CA GLY A 130 5.46 10.85 -3.39
C GLY A 130 6.64 9.92 -3.60
N VAL A 131 6.54 9.04 -4.58
CA VAL A 131 7.59 8.05 -4.92
C VAL A 131 8.18 8.26 -6.31
N GLY A 132 7.79 9.34 -6.96
CA GLY A 132 8.19 9.65 -8.33
C GLY A 132 7.45 8.83 -9.40
N PRO A 133 7.50 9.28 -10.65
CA PRO A 133 6.98 8.51 -11.77
C PRO A 133 7.74 7.20 -11.92
N HIS A 134 6.99 6.10 -11.92
CA HIS A 134 7.56 4.76 -12.08
C HIS A 134 6.49 3.80 -12.65
N PHE A 135 6.90 2.59 -12.94
CA PHE A 135 6.00 1.48 -13.24
C PHE A 135 6.42 0.24 -12.45
N ASP A 136 5.46 -0.61 -12.17
CA ASP A 136 5.68 -1.90 -11.54
C ASP A 136 5.48 -3.04 -12.54
N ASN A 137 6.13 -4.16 -12.31
CA ASN A 137 6.01 -5.36 -13.15
C ASN A 137 4.87 -6.29 -12.70
N TYR A 138 3.99 -5.81 -11.85
CA TYR A 138 2.84 -6.55 -11.31
C TYR A 138 1.63 -5.63 -11.15
N ASP A 139 0.46 -6.25 -11.05
CA ASP A 139 -0.79 -5.53 -10.85
C ASP A 139 -0.90 -5.05 -9.40
N VAL A 140 -1.49 -3.88 -9.19
CA VAL A 140 -1.60 -3.25 -7.87
C VAL A 140 -3.03 -2.81 -7.62
N PHE A 141 -3.54 -3.11 -6.44
CA PHE A 141 -4.71 -2.44 -5.86
C PHE A 141 -4.21 -1.34 -4.92
N LEU A 142 -4.64 -0.12 -5.16
CA LEU A 142 -4.34 1.02 -4.29
C LEU A 142 -5.58 1.36 -3.46
N LEU A 143 -5.43 1.33 -2.14
CA LEU A 143 -6.44 1.79 -1.19
C LEU A 143 -5.95 3.08 -0.56
N GLN A 144 -6.75 4.14 -0.69
CA GLN A 144 -6.41 5.49 -0.25
C GLN A 144 -7.53 6.09 0.60
#